data_cea8fbcbc628ee69e08842b2c92923f0
#
_entry.id   cea8fbcbc628ee69e08842b2c92923f0
#
_cell.length_a   1.000
_cell.length_b   1.000
_cell.length_c   1.000
_cell.angle_alpha   90.00
_cell.angle_beta   90.00
_cell.angle_gamma   90.00
#
_symmetry.space_group_name_H-M   'P 1'
#
loop_
_entity.id
_entity.type
_entity.pdbx_description
1 polymer ?
#
loop_
_entity_poly.entity_id
_entity_poly.type
_entity_poly.pdbx_seq_one_letter_code
_entity_poly.pdbx_strand_id
1 'polypeptide(L)'
;MVLAGLLLHYSLRVFVCDSFVVNGVSMEPVLHSGERVWVNKLKMGARIYADYNFSKPKLSSFRLPGFSKVNVGDLVISNYPYAKSHDTITFKINYVYLKRCYGAPGDTVRIVDGYYLHPQTGGRIGDLTYQKKLSECSDSLLAEDGVVIKALQVNKSLNWTIRNFGPLYVPRKGDSVKIGVDTYKTWRRPILFETGERLYVRDGQVFLGEKPISLYTFRSDWYFLGGDNVLNSKDSRYIGLFPESYIIGIVI
;
A
#
# COMPACT_ATOMS: atom_id res chain seq x y z
N MET A 1 -19.04 37.39 -5.71
CA MET A 1 -19.04 36.58 -4.46
C MET A 1 -19.09 35.06 -4.71
N VAL A 2 -19.97 34.54 -5.55
CA VAL A 2 -20.09 33.08 -5.83
C VAL A 2 -18.82 32.47 -6.35
N LEU A 3 -18.14 33.09 -7.33
CA LEU A 3 -16.88 32.56 -7.92
C LEU A 3 -15.75 32.47 -6.89
N ALA A 4 -15.60 33.48 -6.02
CA ALA A 4 -14.61 33.47 -4.96
C ALA A 4 -14.88 32.35 -3.94
N GLY A 5 -16.14 32.10 -3.59
CA GLY A 5 -16.52 30.98 -2.71
C GLY A 5 -16.22 29.62 -3.33
N LEU A 6 -16.48 29.43 -4.61
CA LEU A 6 -16.13 28.21 -5.33
C LEU A 6 -14.61 27.99 -5.40
N LEU A 7 -13.85 29.04 -5.72
CA LEU A 7 -12.37 28.95 -5.74
C LEU A 7 -11.82 28.59 -4.36
N LEU A 8 -12.31 29.20 -3.30
CA LEU A 8 -11.92 28.89 -1.93
C LEU A 8 -12.26 27.43 -1.58
N HIS A 9 -13.48 26.97 -1.90
CA HIS A 9 -13.91 25.58 -1.66
C HIS A 9 -12.99 24.58 -2.34
N TYR A 10 -12.71 24.74 -3.63
CA TYR A 10 -11.83 23.84 -4.36
C TYR A 10 -10.38 23.91 -3.87
N SER A 11 -9.90 25.11 -3.52
CA SER A 11 -8.56 25.27 -2.93
C SER A 11 -8.44 24.50 -1.61
N LEU A 12 -9.43 24.62 -0.72
CA LEU A 12 -9.45 23.86 0.53
C LEU A 12 -9.43 22.35 0.28
N ARG A 13 -10.22 21.86 -0.68
CA ARG A 13 -10.25 20.43 -1.04
C ARG A 13 -8.93 19.93 -1.64
N VAL A 14 -8.25 20.74 -2.42
CA VAL A 14 -6.97 20.35 -3.04
C VAL A 14 -5.84 20.37 -2.01
N PHE A 15 -5.75 21.44 -1.22
CA PHE A 15 -4.56 21.71 -0.42
C PHE A 15 -4.68 21.30 1.05
N VAL A 16 -5.88 21.32 1.62
CA VAL A 16 -6.06 21.22 3.08
C VAL A 16 -6.75 19.93 3.48
N CYS A 17 -7.99 19.76 3.08
CA CYS A 17 -8.85 18.69 3.56
C CYS A 17 -9.85 18.25 2.49
N ASP A 18 -10.07 16.97 2.38
CA ASP A 18 -11.08 16.40 1.48
C ASP A 18 -11.89 15.33 2.21
N SER A 19 -13.07 14.99 1.69
CA SER A 19 -13.87 13.93 2.27
C SER A 19 -14.13 12.80 1.28
N PHE A 20 -14.17 11.59 1.81
CA PHE A 20 -14.44 10.37 1.05
C PHE A 20 -15.55 9.57 1.73
N VAL A 21 -16.39 8.94 0.91
CA VAL A 21 -17.37 7.97 1.40
C VAL A 21 -16.73 6.58 1.36
N VAL A 22 -16.82 5.87 2.47
CA VAL A 22 -16.33 4.50 2.60
C VAL A 22 -17.21 3.59 1.72
N ASN A 23 -16.59 2.85 0.82
CA ASN A 23 -17.27 1.87 -0.01
C ASN A 23 -16.70 0.48 0.26
N GLY A 24 -17.59 -0.47 0.60
CA GLY A 24 -17.22 -1.85 0.91
C GLY A 24 -16.89 -2.06 2.38
N VAL A 25 -16.56 -3.29 2.73
CA VAL A 25 -16.46 -3.80 4.09
C VAL A 25 -15.03 -4.04 4.58
N SER A 26 -14.04 -3.63 3.80
CA SER A 26 -12.63 -3.96 4.08
C SER A 26 -12.05 -3.27 5.32
N MET A 27 -12.74 -2.28 5.87
CA MET A 27 -12.33 -1.55 7.08
C MET A 27 -13.24 -1.83 8.29
N GLU A 28 -14.22 -2.72 8.13
CA GLU A 28 -15.02 -3.16 9.28
C GLU A 28 -14.16 -3.86 10.33
N PRO A 29 -14.52 -3.76 11.61
CA PRO A 29 -15.67 -3.04 12.18
C PRO A 29 -15.37 -1.56 12.46
N VAL A 30 -14.16 -1.07 12.14
CA VAL A 30 -13.72 0.29 12.48
C VAL A 30 -14.47 1.36 11.67
N LEU A 31 -14.74 1.07 10.40
CA LEU A 31 -15.51 1.95 9.51
C LEU A 31 -16.44 1.11 8.63
N HIS A 32 -17.69 1.56 8.52
CA HIS A 32 -18.72 0.88 7.75
C HIS A 32 -18.97 1.54 6.39
N SER A 33 -19.49 0.75 5.45
CA SER A 33 -19.90 1.27 4.14
C SER A 33 -20.95 2.36 4.28
N GLY A 34 -20.78 3.48 3.55
CA GLY A 34 -21.63 4.66 3.62
C GLY A 34 -21.11 5.75 4.57
N GLU A 35 -20.23 5.43 5.51
CA GLU A 35 -19.65 6.44 6.39
C GLU A 35 -18.77 7.42 5.62
N ARG A 36 -18.70 8.66 6.11
CA ARG A 36 -17.87 9.73 5.54
C ARG A 36 -16.65 9.95 6.42
N VAL A 37 -15.48 9.89 5.82
CA VAL A 37 -14.19 10.19 6.46
C VAL A 37 -13.61 11.49 5.92
N TRP A 38 -12.89 12.20 6.76
CA TRP A 38 -12.17 13.40 6.40
C TRP A 38 -10.68 13.11 6.32
N VAL A 39 -10.02 13.72 5.34
CA VAL A 39 -8.60 13.46 5.05
C VAL A 39 -7.82 14.74 5.14
N ASN A 40 -6.86 14.78 6.06
CA ASN A 40 -5.94 15.89 6.19
C ASN A 40 -4.80 15.74 5.16
N LYS A 41 -4.76 16.65 4.19
CA LYS A 41 -3.73 16.67 3.16
C LYS A 41 -2.48 17.46 3.59
N LEU A 42 -2.60 18.36 4.56
CA LEU A 42 -1.47 19.15 5.05
C LEU A 42 -0.45 18.29 5.79
N LYS A 43 -0.89 17.22 6.48
CA LYS A 43 0.03 16.33 7.19
C LYS A 43 1.16 15.86 6.27
N MET A 44 0.83 15.28 5.14
CA MET A 44 1.81 14.80 4.16
C MET A 44 2.21 15.85 3.13
N GLY A 45 1.51 16.98 3.07
CA GLY A 45 1.58 17.95 1.99
C GLY A 45 0.65 17.61 0.83
N ALA A 46 0.05 18.62 0.23
CA ALA A 46 -0.86 18.46 -0.90
C ALA A 46 -0.14 17.88 -2.12
N ARG A 47 -0.81 16.96 -2.81
CA ARG A 47 -0.31 16.40 -4.07
C ARG A 47 -0.79 17.27 -5.23
N ILE A 48 0.16 17.82 -5.98
CA ILE A 48 -0.09 18.65 -7.15
C ILE A 48 0.16 17.82 -8.40
N TYR A 49 -0.82 17.77 -9.29
CA TYR A 49 -0.68 17.08 -10.57
C TYR A 49 0.09 17.98 -11.55
N ALA A 50 1.17 17.45 -12.11
CA ALA A 50 1.94 18.11 -13.16
C ALA A 50 1.33 17.90 -14.56
N ASP A 51 0.44 16.90 -14.69
CA ASP A 51 -0.28 16.57 -15.91
C ASP A 51 -1.72 16.16 -15.54
N TYR A 52 -2.68 16.79 -16.17
CA TYR A 52 -4.12 16.51 -15.97
C TYR A 52 -4.66 15.43 -16.92
N ASN A 53 -3.81 14.81 -17.73
CA ASN A 53 -4.21 13.65 -18.52
C ASN A 53 -4.25 12.38 -17.67
N PHE A 54 -5.33 12.19 -16.93
CA PHE A 54 -5.55 11.05 -16.03
C PHE A 54 -5.80 9.71 -16.75
N SER A 55 -5.81 9.70 -18.09
CA SER A 55 -5.83 8.46 -18.87
C SER A 55 -4.48 7.78 -18.94
N LYS A 56 -3.39 8.50 -18.67
CA LYS A 56 -2.03 7.95 -18.60
C LYS A 56 -1.92 6.92 -17.48
N PRO A 57 -1.17 5.83 -17.70
CA PRO A 57 -0.99 4.79 -16.68
C PRO A 57 -0.06 5.20 -15.53
N LYS A 58 0.74 6.25 -15.72
CA LYS A 58 1.70 6.75 -14.75
C LYS A 58 1.22 8.09 -14.17
N LEU A 59 1.25 8.17 -12.85
CA LEU A 59 0.98 9.42 -12.13
C LEU A 59 2.15 10.39 -12.34
N SER A 60 1.82 11.58 -12.87
CA SER A 60 2.76 12.71 -12.91
C SER A 60 2.32 13.74 -11.88
N SER A 61 2.99 13.78 -10.76
CA SER A 61 2.69 14.68 -9.65
C SER A 61 3.92 14.92 -8.80
N PHE A 62 3.91 16.01 -8.06
CA PHE A 62 4.83 16.28 -6.96
C PHE A 62 4.01 16.60 -5.71
N ARG A 63 4.66 16.51 -4.56
CA ARG A 63 4.03 16.78 -3.28
C ARG A 63 4.66 18.04 -2.68
N LEU A 64 3.82 18.93 -2.17
CA LEU A 64 4.28 20.05 -1.35
C LEU A 64 4.81 19.49 -0.01
N PRO A 65 5.72 20.21 0.66
CA PRO A 65 6.16 19.81 1.99
C PRO A 65 4.99 19.70 2.97
N GLY A 66 4.95 18.59 3.71
CA GLY A 66 4.02 18.37 4.82
C GLY A 66 4.76 18.44 6.15
N PHE A 67 4.01 18.43 7.25
CA PHE A 67 4.57 18.48 8.61
C PHE A 67 4.61 17.11 9.30
N SER A 68 4.10 16.07 8.66
CA SER A 68 4.07 14.70 9.20
C SER A 68 4.23 13.67 8.09
N LYS A 69 4.55 12.43 8.47
CA LYS A 69 4.51 11.25 7.62
C LYS A 69 3.39 10.33 8.08
N VAL A 70 3.05 9.35 7.27
CA VAL A 70 2.16 8.24 7.67
C VAL A 70 2.92 7.35 8.64
N ASN A 71 2.30 7.10 9.79
CA ASN A 71 2.83 6.21 10.82
C ASN A 71 2.05 4.89 10.85
N VAL A 72 2.64 3.89 11.48
CA VAL A 72 1.96 2.62 11.77
C VAL A 72 0.72 2.91 12.63
N GLY A 73 -0.43 2.38 12.20
CA GLY A 73 -1.73 2.60 12.84
C GLY A 73 -2.60 3.66 12.14
N ASP A 74 -2.02 4.60 11.39
CA ASP A 74 -2.80 5.62 10.67
C ASP A 74 -3.74 5.00 9.62
N LEU A 75 -4.95 5.56 9.51
CA LEU A 75 -5.84 5.30 8.38
C LEU A 75 -5.50 6.24 7.25
N VAL A 76 -5.35 5.71 6.04
CA VAL A 76 -4.95 6.48 4.87
C VAL A 76 -5.88 6.25 3.68
N ILE A 77 -6.08 7.29 2.90
CA ILE A 77 -6.65 7.18 1.56
C ILE A 77 -5.52 7.13 0.55
N SER A 78 -5.53 6.12 -0.31
CA SER A 78 -4.55 5.95 -1.38
C SER A 78 -5.20 5.56 -2.71
N ASN A 79 -4.58 5.91 -3.83
CA ASN A 79 -4.95 5.31 -5.10
C ASN A 79 -4.56 3.83 -5.11
N TYR A 80 -5.39 2.99 -5.71
CA TYR A 80 -5.07 1.56 -5.87
C TYR A 80 -4.00 1.38 -6.96
N PRO A 81 -2.86 0.74 -6.62
CA PRO A 81 -1.71 0.73 -7.51
C PRO A 81 -1.82 -0.22 -8.72
N TYR A 82 -2.80 -1.13 -8.74
CA TYR A 82 -2.96 -2.14 -9.80
C TYR A 82 -4.29 -2.00 -10.54
N ALA A 83 -4.68 -0.75 -10.82
CA ALA A 83 -5.99 -0.44 -11.41
C ALA A 83 -6.17 -0.93 -12.86
N LYS A 84 -5.10 -1.07 -13.63
CA LYS A 84 -5.13 -1.47 -15.06
C LYS A 84 -4.32 -2.73 -15.36
N SER A 85 -3.49 -3.20 -14.43
CA SER A 85 -2.60 -4.35 -14.63
C SER A 85 -2.32 -5.03 -13.28
N HIS A 86 -2.18 -6.35 -13.30
CA HIS A 86 -1.76 -7.11 -12.10
C HIS A 86 -0.24 -7.15 -11.94
N ASP A 87 0.52 -6.83 -12.98
CA ASP A 87 2.00 -6.95 -12.98
C ASP A 87 2.72 -5.61 -12.86
N THR A 88 2.05 -4.50 -13.19
CA THR A 88 2.64 -3.17 -13.18
C THR A 88 1.81 -2.22 -12.33
N ILE A 89 2.48 -1.36 -11.57
CA ILE A 89 1.83 -0.27 -10.85
C ILE A 89 1.35 0.77 -11.86
N THR A 90 0.04 1.04 -11.86
CA THR A 90 -0.63 1.95 -12.79
C THR A 90 -1.55 2.89 -12.03
N PHE A 91 -1.68 4.12 -12.52
CA PHE A 91 -2.51 5.14 -11.89
C PHE A 91 -3.94 5.17 -12.48
N LYS A 92 -4.93 5.33 -11.60
CA LYS A 92 -6.31 5.68 -11.93
C LYS A 92 -6.86 6.60 -10.83
N ILE A 93 -7.21 7.84 -11.20
CA ILE A 93 -7.54 8.90 -10.23
C ILE A 93 -8.74 8.55 -9.34
N ASN A 94 -9.79 7.95 -9.91
CA ASN A 94 -11.04 7.65 -9.20
C ASN A 94 -11.05 6.25 -8.54
N TYR A 95 -9.90 5.55 -8.51
CA TYR A 95 -9.84 4.24 -7.90
C TYR A 95 -9.02 4.33 -6.61
N VAL A 96 -9.72 4.65 -5.54
CA VAL A 96 -9.14 4.94 -4.22
C VAL A 96 -9.49 3.86 -3.21
N TYR A 97 -8.58 3.61 -2.29
CA TYR A 97 -8.70 2.68 -1.19
C TYR A 97 -8.50 3.41 0.13
N LEU A 98 -9.32 3.06 1.11
CA LEU A 98 -9.10 3.36 2.51
C LEU A 98 -8.46 2.12 3.16
N LYS A 99 -7.33 2.29 3.80
CA LYS A 99 -6.58 1.22 4.47
C LYS A 99 -5.85 1.74 5.71
N ARG A 100 -5.46 0.82 6.60
CA ARG A 100 -4.57 1.10 7.73
C ARG A 100 -3.11 0.86 7.32
N CYS A 101 -2.22 1.71 7.79
CA CYS A 101 -0.78 1.50 7.68
C CYS A 101 -0.32 0.48 8.73
N TYR A 102 0.16 -0.67 8.27
CA TYR A 102 0.75 -1.71 9.12
C TYR A 102 2.27 -1.76 9.03
N GLY A 103 2.86 -1.02 8.09
CA GLY A 103 4.29 -0.84 7.97
C GLY A 103 4.61 0.45 7.22
N ALA A 104 5.36 1.33 7.88
CA ALA A 104 5.89 2.57 7.36
C ALA A 104 7.31 2.37 6.79
N PRO A 105 7.87 3.35 6.05
CA PRO A 105 9.21 3.23 5.46
C PRO A 105 10.30 2.94 6.50
N GLY A 106 11.02 1.85 6.32
CA GLY A 106 12.07 1.33 7.21
C GLY A 106 11.60 0.22 8.16
N ASP A 107 10.32 -0.08 8.19
CA ASP A 107 9.75 -1.14 9.02
C ASP A 107 9.91 -2.53 8.39
N THR A 108 9.71 -3.56 9.23
CA THR A 108 9.58 -4.96 8.79
C THR A 108 8.26 -5.52 9.25
N VAL A 109 7.36 -5.81 8.31
CA VAL A 109 6.02 -6.31 8.59
C VAL A 109 6.03 -7.81 8.82
N ARG A 110 5.32 -8.24 9.86
CA ARG A 110 5.04 -9.65 10.17
C ARG A 110 3.59 -9.85 10.56
N ILE A 111 3.02 -10.96 10.13
CA ILE A 111 1.76 -11.49 10.65
C ILE A 111 2.08 -12.86 11.23
N VAL A 112 1.70 -13.09 12.48
CA VAL A 112 1.91 -14.36 13.20
C VAL A 112 0.56 -14.83 13.72
N ASP A 113 0.18 -16.04 13.36
CA ASP A 113 -1.12 -16.65 13.72
C ASP A 113 -2.33 -15.75 13.48
N GLY A 114 -2.32 -15.04 12.35
CA GLY A 114 -3.40 -14.13 11.95
C GLY A 114 -3.32 -12.71 12.49
N TYR A 115 -2.38 -12.43 13.40
CA TYR A 115 -2.24 -11.12 14.02
C TYR A 115 -1.09 -10.32 13.41
N TYR A 116 -1.38 -9.07 13.00
CA TYR A 116 -0.34 -8.12 12.65
C TYR A 116 0.46 -7.73 13.89
N LEU A 117 1.77 -7.78 13.78
CA LEU A 117 2.68 -7.34 14.83
C LEU A 117 3.18 -5.92 14.53
N HIS A 118 3.19 -5.07 15.56
CA HIS A 118 3.75 -3.73 15.47
C HIS A 118 5.27 -3.82 15.22
N PRO A 119 5.81 -3.19 14.18
CA PRO A 119 7.20 -3.39 13.75
C PRO A 119 8.25 -3.09 14.83
N GLN A 120 7.98 -2.10 15.69
CA GLN A 120 8.93 -1.67 16.73
C GLN A 120 8.68 -2.35 18.10
N THR A 121 7.42 -2.58 18.47
CA THR A 121 7.08 -3.10 19.80
C THR A 121 6.80 -4.59 19.85
N GLY A 122 6.52 -5.20 18.70
CA GLY A 122 6.10 -6.60 18.61
C GLY A 122 4.67 -6.87 19.12
N GLY A 123 3.98 -5.87 19.66
CA GLY A 123 2.58 -5.99 20.10
C GLY A 123 1.61 -6.12 18.91
N ARG A 124 0.39 -6.62 19.16
CA ARG A 124 -0.66 -6.69 18.14
C ARG A 124 -1.16 -5.29 17.79
N ILE A 125 -1.45 -5.05 16.51
CA ILE A 125 -1.93 -3.75 16.01
C ILE A 125 -3.15 -3.90 15.11
N GLY A 126 -3.89 -2.80 14.94
CA GLY A 126 -5.14 -2.73 14.19
C GLY A 126 -6.31 -3.26 15.00
N ASP A 127 -7.47 -3.37 14.37
CA ASP A 127 -8.62 -4.00 14.98
C ASP A 127 -8.42 -5.52 15.08
N LEU A 128 -8.70 -6.08 16.24
CA LEU A 128 -8.43 -7.50 16.52
C LEU A 128 -9.62 -8.43 16.19
N THR A 129 -10.80 -7.91 15.88
CA THR A 129 -12.02 -8.70 15.67
C THR A 129 -11.84 -9.74 14.57
N TYR A 130 -11.50 -9.30 13.37
CA TYR A 130 -11.28 -10.21 12.24
C TYR A 130 -9.92 -10.90 12.29
N GLN A 131 -8.92 -10.33 12.94
CA GLN A 131 -7.63 -10.99 13.18
C GLN A 131 -7.82 -12.20 14.09
N LYS A 132 -8.61 -12.08 15.16
CA LYS A 132 -8.97 -13.19 16.04
C LYS A 132 -9.73 -14.27 15.27
N LYS A 133 -10.74 -13.90 14.47
CA LYS A 133 -11.46 -14.84 13.62
C LYS A 133 -10.52 -15.57 12.65
N LEU A 134 -9.59 -14.87 12.02
CA LEU A 134 -8.54 -15.46 11.17
C LEU A 134 -7.68 -16.46 11.96
N SER A 135 -7.31 -16.13 13.19
CA SER A 135 -6.49 -17.00 14.06
C SER A 135 -7.21 -18.30 14.44
N GLU A 136 -8.51 -18.24 14.70
CA GLU A 136 -9.30 -19.35 15.24
C GLU A 136 -9.89 -20.27 14.17
N CYS A 137 -10.17 -19.76 12.94
CA CYS A 137 -10.76 -20.56 11.87
C CYS A 137 -9.70 -21.40 11.14
N SER A 138 -10.07 -22.59 10.66
CA SER A 138 -9.19 -23.38 9.78
C SER A 138 -9.06 -22.77 8.40
N ASP A 139 -7.93 -23.02 7.71
CA ASP A 139 -7.71 -22.52 6.35
C ASP A 139 -8.72 -23.12 5.35
N SER A 140 -9.22 -24.36 5.59
CA SER A 140 -10.23 -24.99 4.75
C SER A 140 -11.57 -24.25 4.83
N LEU A 141 -12.04 -23.94 6.03
CA LEU A 141 -13.29 -23.17 6.22
C LEU A 141 -13.19 -21.77 5.61
N LEU A 142 -12.04 -21.09 5.81
CA LEU A 142 -11.83 -19.77 5.21
C LEU A 142 -11.81 -19.82 3.68
N ALA A 143 -11.25 -20.89 3.09
CA ALA A 143 -11.22 -21.08 1.64
C ALA A 143 -12.62 -21.38 1.08
N GLU A 144 -13.47 -22.11 1.79
CA GLU A 144 -14.88 -22.34 1.46
C GLU A 144 -15.66 -21.02 1.45
N ASP A 145 -15.36 -20.11 2.37
CA ASP A 145 -15.90 -18.74 2.42
C ASP A 145 -15.29 -17.82 1.34
N GLY A 146 -14.44 -18.32 0.45
CA GLY A 146 -13.81 -17.58 -0.63
C GLY A 146 -12.60 -16.73 -0.22
N VAL A 147 -12.07 -16.92 0.99
CA VAL A 147 -10.88 -16.22 1.46
C VAL A 147 -9.63 -16.80 0.80
N VAL A 148 -8.84 -15.96 0.14
CA VAL A 148 -7.57 -16.35 -0.46
C VAL A 148 -6.49 -16.45 0.61
N ILE A 149 -6.11 -17.67 0.96
CA ILE A 149 -5.15 -17.92 2.05
C ILE A 149 -3.71 -17.54 1.66
N LYS A 150 -3.28 -17.86 0.43
CA LYS A 150 -1.92 -17.60 -0.03
C LYS A 150 -1.68 -16.10 -0.26
N ALA A 151 -0.68 -15.57 0.44
CA ALA A 151 -0.25 -14.18 0.32
C ALA A 151 0.84 -14.02 -0.76
N LEU A 152 1.06 -12.78 -1.19
CA LEU A 152 2.11 -12.31 -2.10
C LEU A 152 2.42 -13.28 -3.27
N GLN A 153 1.38 -13.68 -4.00
CA GLN A 153 1.44 -14.70 -5.06
C GLN A 153 2.44 -14.36 -6.19
N VAL A 154 2.91 -13.12 -6.27
CA VAL A 154 3.96 -12.70 -7.20
C VAL A 154 5.29 -13.43 -6.96
N ASN A 155 5.56 -13.83 -5.73
CA ASN A 155 6.70 -14.68 -5.37
C ASN A 155 6.23 -16.00 -4.77
N LYS A 156 6.00 -16.99 -5.64
CA LYS A 156 5.50 -18.31 -5.24
C LYS A 156 6.49 -19.13 -4.40
N SER A 157 7.77 -18.74 -4.35
CA SER A 157 8.77 -19.41 -3.49
C SER A 157 8.61 -19.05 -2.01
N LEU A 158 7.89 -17.96 -1.71
CA LEU A 158 7.52 -17.61 -0.35
C LEU A 158 6.29 -18.43 0.07
N ASN A 159 6.41 -19.13 1.18
CA ASN A 159 5.29 -19.89 1.76
C ASN A 159 4.42 -19.01 2.69
N TRP A 160 4.29 -17.72 2.34
CA TRP A 160 3.50 -16.80 3.14
C TRP A 160 2.01 -16.94 2.88
N THR A 161 1.28 -16.89 3.98
CA THR A 161 -0.18 -16.88 4.01
C THR A 161 -0.67 -15.59 4.66
N ILE A 162 -1.98 -15.35 4.63
CA ILE A 162 -2.56 -14.22 5.38
C ILE A 162 -2.47 -14.42 6.90
N ARG A 163 -2.26 -15.68 7.34
CA ARG A 163 -2.09 -16.07 8.75
C ARG A 163 -0.63 -15.93 9.21
N ASN A 164 0.32 -16.35 8.37
CA ASN A 164 1.76 -16.28 8.65
C ASN A 164 2.48 -15.61 7.49
N PHE A 165 2.82 -14.35 7.67
CA PHE A 165 3.37 -13.47 6.62
C PHE A 165 4.66 -12.81 7.07
N GLY A 166 5.59 -12.70 6.16
CA GLY A 166 6.85 -11.98 6.38
C GLY A 166 7.96 -12.86 6.94
N PRO A 167 9.08 -12.24 7.35
CA PRO A 167 9.29 -10.78 7.41
C PRO A 167 9.37 -10.11 6.03
N LEU A 168 8.61 -9.03 5.81
CA LEU A 168 8.70 -8.20 4.62
C LEU A 168 9.19 -6.80 5.00
N TYR A 169 10.37 -6.44 4.50
CA TYR A 169 10.89 -5.09 4.66
C TYR A 169 10.08 -4.08 3.84
N VAL A 170 9.81 -2.91 4.43
CA VAL A 170 9.12 -1.78 3.79
C VAL A 170 10.16 -0.71 3.45
N PRO A 171 10.58 -0.55 2.19
CA PRO A 171 11.70 0.29 1.85
C PRO A 171 11.43 1.79 2.13
N ARG A 172 12.43 2.45 2.68
CA ARG A 172 12.55 3.89 2.76
C ARG A 172 13.37 4.40 1.58
N LYS A 173 13.12 5.62 1.13
CA LYS A 173 13.98 6.30 0.18
C LYS A 173 15.43 6.32 0.68
N GLY A 174 16.36 5.85 -0.15
CA GLY A 174 17.78 5.72 0.18
C GLY A 174 18.19 4.37 0.76
N ASP A 175 17.24 3.54 1.19
CA ASP A 175 17.56 2.20 1.68
C ASP A 175 17.90 1.25 0.53
N SER A 176 18.82 0.33 0.81
CA SER A 176 19.25 -0.67 -0.17
C SER A 176 18.85 -2.08 0.27
N VAL A 177 18.36 -2.87 -0.69
CA VAL A 177 18.00 -4.27 -0.49
C VAL A 177 18.82 -5.18 -1.40
N LYS A 178 19.17 -6.35 -0.88
CA LYS A 178 19.81 -7.39 -1.69
C LYS A 178 18.81 -7.99 -2.67
N ILE A 179 19.26 -8.14 -3.92
CA ILE A 179 18.48 -8.74 -5.00
C ILE A 179 19.14 -10.05 -5.40
N GLY A 180 18.52 -11.15 -5.03
CA GLY A 180 18.91 -12.50 -5.39
C GLY A 180 17.84 -13.21 -6.21
N VAL A 181 18.16 -14.39 -6.72
CA VAL A 181 17.24 -15.22 -7.53
C VAL A 181 15.98 -15.62 -6.75
N ASP A 182 16.08 -15.74 -5.45
CA ASP A 182 14.98 -16.04 -4.52
C ASP A 182 14.12 -14.83 -4.18
N THR A 183 14.72 -13.61 -4.15
CA THR A 183 14.07 -12.39 -3.67
C THR A 183 13.59 -11.46 -4.79
N TYR A 184 14.13 -11.54 -6.02
CA TYR A 184 13.84 -10.56 -7.09
C TYR A 184 12.34 -10.41 -7.39
N LYS A 185 11.58 -11.50 -7.30
CA LYS A 185 10.13 -11.47 -7.55
C LYS A 185 9.37 -10.58 -6.56
N THR A 186 9.83 -10.49 -5.32
CA THR A 186 9.27 -9.62 -4.29
C THR A 186 9.44 -8.15 -4.67
N TRP A 187 10.60 -7.80 -5.23
CA TRP A 187 10.98 -6.43 -5.54
C TRP A 187 10.67 -6.00 -6.98
N ARG A 188 10.30 -6.92 -7.86
CA ARG A 188 10.17 -6.62 -9.30
C ARG A 188 9.18 -5.50 -9.59
N ARG A 189 8.04 -5.43 -8.87
CA ARG A 189 7.02 -4.41 -9.10
C ARG A 189 7.44 -3.03 -8.60
N PRO A 190 7.93 -2.88 -7.36
CA PRO A 190 8.50 -1.63 -6.88
C PRO A 190 9.64 -1.11 -7.76
N ILE A 191 10.59 -1.97 -8.13
CA ILE A 191 11.74 -1.57 -8.95
C ILE A 191 11.32 -1.18 -10.36
N LEU A 192 10.42 -1.94 -10.99
CA LEU A 192 9.84 -1.56 -12.28
C LEU A 192 9.13 -0.21 -12.23
N PHE A 193 8.41 0.07 -11.14
CA PHE A 193 7.73 1.36 -10.97
C PHE A 193 8.73 2.54 -10.88
N GLU A 194 9.82 2.37 -10.16
CA GLU A 194 10.82 3.42 -9.98
C GLU A 194 11.74 3.64 -11.19
N THR A 195 12.06 2.55 -11.92
CA THR A 195 13.07 2.57 -12.99
C THR A 195 12.49 2.54 -14.40
N GLY A 196 11.31 1.92 -14.56
CA GLY A 196 10.75 1.55 -15.86
C GLY A 196 11.36 0.29 -16.45
N GLU A 197 12.33 -0.34 -15.78
CA GLU A 197 13.06 -1.52 -16.24
C GLU A 197 12.63 -2.77 -15.46
N ARG A 198 12.62 -3.93 -16.12
CA ARG A 198 12.21 -5.20 -15.51
C ARG A 198 13.41 -5.93 -14.88
N LEU A 199 13.15 -6.54 -13.70
CA LEU A 199 14.03 -7.55 -13.15
C LEU A 199 13.73 -8.92 -13.77
N TYR A 200 14.78 -9.64 -14.17
CA TYR A 200 14.69 -11.01 -14.64
C TYR A 200 15.96 -11.80 -14.25
N VAL A 201 15.89 -13.11 -14.40
CA VAL A 201 17.02 -14.02 -14.13
C VAL A 201 17.52 -14.59 -15.45
N ARG A 202 18.84 -14.55 -15.64
CA ARG A 202 19.56 -15.20 -16.73
C ARG A 202 20.83 -15.83 -16.15
N ASP A 203 21.08 -17.09 -16.46
CA ASP A 203 22.27 -17.85 -16.03
C ASP A 203 22.53 -17.78 -14.51
N GLY A 204 21.46 -17.87 -13.72
CA GLY A 204 21.56 -17.82 -12.25
C GLY A 204 21.84 -16.43 -11.66
N GLN A 205 21.87 -15.39 -12.47
CA GLN A 205 22.11 -14.02 -12.07
C GLN A 205 20.89 -13.12 -12.34
N VAL A 206 20.65 -12.14 -11.47
CA VAL A 206 19.54 -11.16 -11.65
C VAL A 206 20.01 -9.95 -12.44
N PHE A 207 19.18 -9.51 -13.38
CA PHE A 207 19.42 -8.35 -14.23
C PHE A 207 18.30 -7.33 -14.05
N LEU A 208 18.66 -6.05 -14.12
CA LEU A 208 17.76 -4.91 -14.28
C LEU A 208 18.03 -4.29 -15.67
N GLY A 209 17.09 -4.46 -16.59
CA GLY A 209 17.40 -4.21 -18.00
C GLY A 209 18.58 -5.09 -18.44
N GLU A 210 19.59 -4.52 -19.07
CA GLU A 210 20.78 -5.25 -19.51
C GLU A 210 21.92 -5.33 -18.46
N LYS A 211 21.71 -4.79 -17.25
CA LYS A 211 22.76 -4.71 -16.22
C LYS A 211 22.56 -5.77 -15.14
N PRO A 212 23.60 -6.57 -14.79
CA PRO A 212 23.53 -7.44 -13.64
C PRO A 212 23.41 -6.61 -12.35
N ILE A 213 22.59 -7.09 -11.42
CA ILE A 213 22.30 -6.39 -10.17
C ILE A 213 22.28 -7.37 -8.99
N SER A 214 22.86 -6.98 -7.85
CA SER A 214 22.79 -7.71 -6.58
C SER A 214 22.29 -6.84 -5.42
N LEU A 215 22.22 -5.53 -5.65
CA LEU A 215 21.76 -4.55 -4.68
C LEU A 215 20.94 -3.48 -5.40
N TYR A 216 19.82 -3.06 -4.81
CA TYR A 216 19.00 -1.96 -5.32
C TYR A 216 18.76 -0.92 -4.23
N THR A 217 18.98 0.37 -4.55
CA THR A 217 18.69 1.49 -3.65
C THR A 217 17.38 2.16 -4.06
N PHE A 218 16.42 2.17 -3.15
CA PHE A 218 15.09 2.73 -3.40
C PHE A 218 15.11 4.26 -3.54
N ARG A 219 14.31 4.77 -4.49
CA ARG A 219 14.20 6.20 -4.80
C ARG A 219 13.00 6.86 -4.12
N SER A 220 12.09 6.06 -3.55
CA SER A 220 10.83 6.51 -2.93
C SER A 220 10.59 5.77 -1.61
N ASP A 221 9.76 6.37 -0.75
CA ASP A 221 9.19 5.72 0.41
C ASP A 221 8.05 4.77 -0.02
N TRP A 222 7.97 3.62 0.65
CA TRP A 222 6.96 2.60 0.41
C TRP A 222 6.18 2.31 1.68
N TYR A 223 4.95 1.80 1.55
CA TYR A 223 4.06 1.52 2.66
C TYR A 223 3.40 0.15 2.52
N PHE A 224 3.20 -0.53 3.64
CA PHE A 224 2.38 -1.72 3.72
C PHE A 224 1.01 -1.34 4.30
N LEU A 225 0.00 -1.40 3.44
CA LEU A 225 -1.37 -1.01 3.77
C LEU A 225 -2.27 -2.23 3.81
N GLY A 226 -3.09 -2.36 4.87
CA GLY A 226 -4.02 -3.46 5.06
C GLY A 226 -5.42 -3.00 5.48
N GLY A 227 -6.42 -3.83 5.24
CA GLY A 227 -7.76 -3.61 5.78
C GLY A 227 -7.90 -4.18 7.18
N ASP A 228 -8.70 -3.55 8.03
CA ASP A 228 -9.01 -4.05 9.36
C ASP A 228 -9.86 -5.34 9.27
N ASN A 229 -10.73 -5.46 8.26
CA ASN A 229 -11.35 -6.73 7.90
C ASN A 229 -10.36 -7.61 7.12
N VAL A 230 -9.49 -8.30 7.85
CA VAL A 230 -8.42 -9.13 7.27
C VAL A 230 -8.95 -10.30 6.43
N LEU A 231 -10.22 -10.69 6.59
CA LEU A 231 -10.86 -11.76 5.82
C LEU A 231 -11.44 -11.27 4.50
N ASN A 232 -11.76 -9.96 4.39
CA ASN A 232 -12.35 -9.38 3.19
C ASN A 232 -11.66 -8.07 2.80
N SER A 233 -10.35 -8.13 2.55
CA SER A 233 -9.58 -6.98 2.10
C SER A 233 -8.56 -7.37 1.04
N LYS A 234 -8.60 -6.70 -0.10
CA LYS A 234 -7.55 -6.76 -1.11
C LYS A 234 -6.51 -5.69 -0.80
N ASP A 235 -5.36 -6.09 -0.27
CA ASP A 235 -4.37 -5.19 0.29
C ASP A 235 -2.92 -5.69 0.09
N SER A 236 -1.95 -5.08 0.77
CA SER A 236 -0.52 -5.37 0.60
C SER A 236 -0.15 -6.83 0.81
N ARG A 237 -0.92 -7.60 1.56
CA ARG A 237 -0.70 -9.06 1.71
C ARG A 237 -0.73 -9.78 0.36
N TYR A 238 -1.53 -9.30 -0.57
CA TYR A 238 -1.75 -9.92 -1.89
C TYR A 238 -1.03 -9.19 -3.02
N ILE A 239 -1.08 -7.85 -2.99
CA ILE A 239 -0.63 -7.02 -4.10
C ILE A 239 0.76 -6.43 -3.90
N GLY A 240 1.31 -6.48 -2.67
CA GLY A 240 2.58 -5.86 -2.32
C GLY A 240 2.44 -4.40 -1.88
N LEU A 241 3.56 -3.69 -1.87
CA LEU A 241 3.69 -2.36 -1.28
C LEU A 241 3.03 -1.26 -2.12
N PHE A 242 2.65 -0.18 -1.43
CA PHE A 242 2.13 1.05 -2.01
C PHE A 242 3.20 2.13 -2.04
N PRO A 243 3.45 2.80 -3.19
CA PRO A 243 4.38 3.92 -3.23
C PRO A 243 3.78 5.16 -2.54
N GLU A 244 4.60 5.96 -1.88
CA GLU A 244 4.18 7.19 -1.21
C GLU A 244 3.41 8.13 -2.13
N SER A 245 3.82 8.24 -3.39
CA SER A 245 3.16 9.09 -4.39
C SER A 245 1.68 8.76 -4.61
N TYR A 246 1.23 7.53 -4.23
CA TYR A 246 -0.17 7.09 -4.35
C TYR A 246 -1.00 7.40 -3.11
N ILE A 247 -0.41 7.73 -1.97
CA ILE A 247 -1.16 8.14 -0.77
C ILE A 247 -1.73 9.53 -1.00
N ILE A 248 -3.03 9.71 -0.75
CA ILE A 248 -3.73 11.00 -0.90
C ILE A 248 -3.61 11.81 0.38
N GLY A 249 -3.78 11.17 1.53
CA GLY A 249 -3.65 11.80 2.84
C GLY A 249 -4.05 10.87 3.99
N ILE A 250 -3.97 11.41 5.21
CA ILE A 250 -4.25 10.70 6.46
C ILE A 250 -5.65 11.06 6.93
N VAL A 251 -6.45 10.07 7.33
CA VAL A 251 -7.80 10.24 7.89
C VAL A 251 -7.69 10.87 9.28
N ILE A 252 -8.65 11.75 9.59
CA ILE A 252 -8.80 12.45 10.88
C ILE A 252 -10.17 12.22 11.47
#